data_df4939073d288ca778d8fb2d9fa58dde
#
_entry.id   df4939073d288ca778d8fb2d9fa58dde
#
_cell.length_a   1.000
_cell.length_b   1.000
_cell.length_c   1.000
_cell.angle_alpha   90.00
_cell.angle_beta   90.00
_cell.angle_gamma   90.00
#
_symmetry.space_group_name_H-M   'P 1'
#
loop_
_entity.id
_entity.type
_entity.pdbx_description
1 polymer ?
#
loop_
_entity_poly.entity_id
_entity_poly.type
_entity_poly.pdbx_seq_one_letter_code
_entity_poly.pdbx_strand_id
1 'polypeptide(L)'
;MTRKPRRRQGAREVNNKFCVLLCLYIWFKSVIPDGRDLNRMFPGSKTGSLASQVAFKLMSKIVPQVDLIIDYHTGGADRFNAPQIRIVKDEPVLDELANTFGAPFVLYSKNINKSFRNACYKIGVPILLFEGGKSFSFDKTVTNTGVNGAKRILHYLEMLNSKFKVSKPKKQPVYVSNSKWIRAKYSGMFKTTVSINTFIKKGDIIGNITDPFGKFNHFVKAEYSGYVFSVNDAPIVYKGDAIMHVSIELED
;
A
#
# COMPACT_ATOMS: atom_id res chain seq x y z
N MET A 1 -20.00 -12.22 -20.48
CA MET A 1 -19.17 -11.56 -21.51
C MET A 1 -18.63 -10.27 -20.91
N THR A 2 -17.47 -10.29 -20.32
CA THR A 2 -16.83 -9.15 -19.65
C THR A 2 -16.08 -8.32 -20.69
N ARG A 3 -16.49 -7.07 -20.87
CA ARG A 3 -15.85 -6.15 -21.79
C ARG A 3 -14.46 -5.78 -21.26
N LYS A 4 -13.40 -6.12 -22.01
CA LYS A 4 -12.06 -5.54 -21.81
C LYS A 4 -12.14 -4.01 -21.79
N PRO A 5 -11.29 -3.30 -21.03
CA PRO A 5 -11.29 -1.84 -20.99
C PRO A 5 -11.25 -1.29 -22.43
N ARG A 6 -12.19 -0.39 -22.76
CA ARG A 6 -12.30 0.18 -24.09
C ARG A 6 -11.00 0.90 -24.44
N ARG A 7 -10.33 0.43 -25.51
CA ARG A 7 -9.33 1.24 -26.22
C ARG A 7 -9.94 2.62 -26.49
N ARG A 8 -9.31 3.69 -26.05
CA ARG A 8 -9.66 5.04 -26.48
C ARG A 8 -9.61 5.06 -28.00
N GLN A 9 -10.74 5.26 -28.65
CA GLN A 9 -10.83 5.46 -30.11
C GLN A 9 -10.17 6.81 -30.46
N GLY A 10 -8.98 6.72 -31.00
CA GLY A 10 -8.20 7.82 -31.55
C GLY A 10 -6.85 7.23 -31.91
N ALA A 11 -6.60 6.98 -33.19
CA ALA A 11 -5.49 6.25 -33.74
C ALA A 11 -4.11 6.70 -33.20
N ARG A 12 -3.65 6.05 -32.14
CA ARG A 12 -2.24 5.79 -31.86
C ARG A 12 -2.15 4.29 -31.68
N GLU A 13 -1.20 3.66 -32.38
CA GLU A 13 -0.76 2.31 -32.04
C GLU A 13 -0.50 2.28 -30.53
N VAL A 14 -1.31 1.53 -29.80
CA VAL A 14 -1.17 1.39 -28.35
C VAL A 14 0.01 0.46 -28.14
N ASN A 15 1.21 1.00 -28.17
CA ASN A 15 2.34 0.39 -27.51
C ASN A 15 2.02 0.43 -26.03
N ASN A 16 1.51 -0.67 -25.47
CA ASN A 16 1.24 -0.81 -24.04
C ASN A 16 2.52 -0.50 -23.27
N LYS A 17 2.66 0.71 -22.74
CA LYS A 17 3.80 1.14 -21.97
C LYS A 17 3.46 1.04 -20.50
N PHE A 18 4.20 0.19 -19.82
CA PHE A 18 4.03 -0.07 -18.40
C PHE A 18 5.22 0.50 -17.61
N CYS A 19 4.95 1.15 -16.51
CA CYS A 19 5.97 1.60 -15.57
C CYS A 19 5.77 0.95 -14.21
N VAL A 20 6.78 0.25 -13.73
CA VAL A 20 6.89 -0.14 -12.33
C VAL A 20 7.77 0.89 -11.65
N LEU A 21 7.17 1.73 -10.82
CA LEU A 21 7.92 2.63 -9.97
C LEU A 21 8.16 1.95 -8.63
N LEU A 22 9.41 1.57 -8.38
CA LEU A 22 9.85 1.15 -7.06
C LEU A 22 10.16 2.40 -6.25
N CYS A 23 9.26 2.81 -5.37
CA CYS A 23 9.56 3.80 -4.35
C CYS A 23 10.50 3.18 -3.32
N LEU A 24 11.79 3.18 -3.63
CA LEU A 24 12.84 2.93 -2.66
C LEU A 24 12.85 4.09 -1.67
N TYR A 25 12.10 3.94 -0.60
CA TYR A 25 12.27 4.77 0.59
C TYR A 25 13.62 4.43 1.22
N ILE A 26 14.67 5.03 0.66
CA ILE A 26 16.01 4.87 1.16
C ILE A 26 16.12 5.68 2.47
N TRP A 27 16.36 4.95 3.55
CA TRP A 27 16.94 5.40 4.81
C TRP A 27 16.44 6.72 5.41
N PHE A 28 15.71 6.67 6.49
CA PHE A 28 15.13 7.77 7.24
C PHE A 28 13.90 8.45 6.61
N LYS A 29 12.71 7.98 7.02
CA LYS A 29 11.43 8.72 6.90
C LYS A 29 11.08 9.22 5.51
N SER A 30 11.11 8.39 4.47
CA SER A 30 10.56 8.78 3.15
C SER A 30 11.15 10.09 2.57
N VAL A 31 12.31 10.52 3.03
CA VAL A 31 12.86 11.84 2.74
C VAL A 31 14.04 11.75 1.81
N ILE A 32 14.01 12.57 0.78
CA ILE A 32 15.15 12.87 -0.08
C ILE A 32 16.23 13.59 0.76
N PRO A 33 17.51 13.61 0.34
CA PRO A 33 18.58 14.30 1.07
C PRO A 33 18.31 15.75 1.48
N ASP A 34 17.32 16.42 0.86
CA ASP A 34 16.85 17.75 1.24
C ASP A 34 15.88 17.78 2.43
N GLY A 35 15.64 16.64 3.08
CA GLY A 35 14.76 16.51 4.25
C GLY A 35 13.26 16.49 3.94
N ARG A 36 12.86 16.44 2.67
CA ARG A 36 11.45 16.50 2.26
C ARG A 36 10.91 15.14 1.85
N ASP A 37 9.65 14.91 2.19
CA ASP A 37 8.90 13.74 1.72
C ASP A 37 8.55 13.92 0.23
N LEU A 38 9.16 13.10 -0.64
CA LEU A 38 8.90 13.12 -2.08
C LEU A 38 7.40 12.98 -2.37
N ASN A 39 6.71 12.09 -1.63
CA ASN A 39 5.28 11.81 -1.83
C ASN A 39 4.35 12.92 -1.27
N ARG A 40 4.90 14.11 -1.02
CA ARG A 40 4.17 15.35 -0.72
C ARG A 40 4.58 16.51 -1.64
N MET A 41 5.36 16.20 -2.69
CA MET A 41 5.92 17.24 -3.57
C MET A 41 5.33 17.23 -4.99
N PHE A 42 4.44 16.29 -5.32
CA PHE A 42 3.85 16.18 -6.65
C PHE A 42 2.79 17.28 -6.93
N PRO A 43 2.76 17.81 -8.18
CA PRO A 43 3.48 17.39 -9.39
C PRO A 43 4.93 17.88 -9.47
N GLY A 44 5.42 18.61 -8.49
CA GLY A 44 6.77 19.14 -8.46
C GLY A 44 6.97 20.46 -9.20
N SER A 45 8.21 20.94 -9.17
CA SER A 45 8.64 22.17 -9.83
C SER A 45 10.05 22.02 -10.41
N LYS A 46 10.28 22.64 -11.56
CA LYS A 46 11.57 22.59 -12.25
C LYS A 46 12.72 23.21 -11.45
N THR A 47 12.42 24.21 -10.63
CA THR A 47 13.39 25.03 -9.87
C THR A 47 13.19 24.92 -8.35
N GLY A 48 12.38 23.96 -7.88
CA GLY A 48 12.11 23.79 -6.46
C GLY A 48 13.22 23.02 -5.72
N SER A 49 12.91 22.53 -4.52
CA SER A 49 13.77 21.65 -3.74
C SER A 49 14.10 20.37 -4.53
N LEU A 50 15.12 19.60 -4.10
CA LEU A 50 15.51 18.37 -4.78
C LEU A 50 14.34 17.40 -4.93
N ALA A 51 13.57 17.20 -3.85
CA ALA A 51 12.35 16.37 -3.90
C ALA A 51 11.33 16.90 -4.92
N SER A 52 11.14 18.22 -5.00
CA SER A 52 10.23 18.84 -5.96
C SER A 52 10.71 18.68 -7.41
N GLN A 53 12.02 18.78 -7.65
CA GLN A 53 12.62 18.55 -8.97
C GLN A 53 12.51 17.09 -9.42
N VAL A 54 12.69 16.12 -8.49
CA VAL A 54 12.47 14.69 -8.76
C VAL A 54 11.01 14.42 -9.13
N ALA A 55 10.07 14.96 -8.34
CA ALA A 55 8.64 14.86 -8.63
C ALA A 55 8.30 15.44 -10.02
N PHE A 56 8.84 16.61 -10.34
CA PHE A 56 8.66 17.25 -11.65
C PHE A 56 9.21 16.36 -12.79
N LYS A 57 10.40 15.79 -12.64
CA LYS A 57 10.97 14.89 -13.67
C LYS A 57 10.12 13.65 -13.88
N LEU A 58 9.63 13.02 -12.81
CA LEU A 58 8.70 11.88 -12.91
C LEU A 58 7.44 12.27 -13.67
N MET A 59 6.78 13.36 -13.28
CA MET A 59 5.54 13.82 -13.89
C MET A 59 5.72 14.29 -15.34
N SER A 60 6.86 14.90 -15.68
CA SER A 60 7.07 15.48 -17.01
C SER A 60 7.74 14.52 -18.01
N LYS A 61 8.47 13.50 -17.54
CA LYS A 61 9.27 12.63 -18.41
C LYS A 61 8.83 11.18 -18.42
N ILE A 62 8.33 10.66 -17.28
CA ILE A 62 7.98 9.24 -17.15
C ILE A 62 6.46 9.05 -17.33
N VAL A 63 5.66 9.75 -16.51
CA VAL A 63 4.21 9.55 -16.48
C VAL A 63 3.53 9.73 -17.84
N PRO A 64 3.93 10.70 -18.72
CA PRO A 64 3.32 10.82 -20.04
C PRO A 64 3.62 9.67 -21.01
N GLN A 65 4.56 8.80 -20.67
CA GLN A 65 5.00 7.70 -21.53
C GLN A 65 4.42 6.34 -21.14
N VAL A 66 3.56 6.29 -20.10
CA VAL A 66 3.04 5.05 -19.54
C VAL A 66 1.52 5.06 -19.47
N ASP A 67 0.92 3.89 -19.62
CA ASP A 67 -0.53 3.69 -19.61
C ASP A 67 -1.03 3.20 -18.24
N LEU A 68 -0.14 2.66 -17.39
CA LEU A 68 -0.42 2.17 -16.05
C LEU A 68 0.83 2.23 -15.18
N ILE A 69 0.64 2.52 -13.89
CA ILE A 69 1.71 2.56 -12.89
C ILE A 69 1.38 1.59 -11.76
N ILE A 70 2.39 0.87 -11.27
CA ILE A 70 2.36 0.21 -9.96
C ILE A 70 3.40 0.89 -9.09
N ASP A 71 2.95 1.50 -8.00
CA ASP A 71 3.77 2.22 -7.02
C ASP A 71 3.95 1.35 -5.78
N TYR A 72 5.18 0.96 -5.47
CA TYR A 72 5.50 0.03 -4.38
C TYR A 72 5.95 0.77 -3.14
N HIS A 73 5.26 0.52 -2.03
CA HIS A 73 5.53 1.09 -0.72
C HIS A 73 5.71 0.01 0.34
N THR A 74 6.37 0.38 1.42
CA THR A 74 6.45 -0.41 2.66
C THR A 74 5.84 0.37 3.83
N GLY A 75 5.52 -0.30 4.92
CA GLY A 75 5.15 0.36 6.16
C GLY A 75 6.28 1.28 6.65
N GLY A 76 5.94 2.53 6.94
CA GLY A 76 6.90 3.50 7.48
C GLY A 76 7.24 3.20 8.95
N ALA A 77 8.45 3.53 9.37
CA ALA A 77 9.01 3.21 10.69
C ALA A 77 8.93 1.70 10.96
N ASP A 78 8.48 1.31 12.14
CA ASP A 78 8.40 -0.09 12.56
C ASP A 78 7.05 -0.77 12.24
N ARG A 79 6.24 -0.19 11.34
CA ARG A 79 4.94 -0.77 10.97
C ARG A 79 5.12 -1.83 9.89
N PHE A 80 4.68 -3.03 10.20
CA PHE A 80 4.59 -4.10 9.22
C PHE A 80 3.18 -4.12 8.61
N ASN A 81 3.09 -3.94 7.29
CA ASN A 81 1.85 -4.01 6.54
C ASN A 81 1.68 -5.38 5.89
N ALA A 82 0.48 -5.94 5.97
CA ALA A 82 0.08 -7.02 5.07
C ALA A 82 0.10 -6.53 3.62
N PRO A 83 0.44 -7.39 2.65
CA PRO A 83 0.37 -7.04 1.24
C PRO A 83 -1.04 -6.57 0.86
N GLN A 84 -1.14 -5.36 0.32
CA GLN A 84 -2.40 -4.72 0.01
C GLN A 84 -2.28 -3.78 -1.20
N ILE A 85 -3.37 -3.60 -1.92
CA ILE A 85 -3.51 -2.57 -2.94
C ILE A 85 -4.37 -1.45 -2.39
N ARG A 86 -3.98 -0.20 -2.62
CA ARG A 86 -4.80 0.98 -2.30
C ARG A 86 -5.23 1.67 -3.59
N ILE A 87 -6.54 1.85 -3.73
CA ILE A 87 -7.18 2.52 -4.85
C ILE A 87 -8.24 3.51 -4.37
N VAL A 88 -8.72 4.37 -5.24
CA VAL A 88 -9.95 5.15 -5.00
C VAL A 88 -11.17 4.28 -5.27
N LYS A 89 -12.26 4.54 -4.56
CA LYS A 89 -13.54 3.86 -4.78
C LYS A 89 -14.21 4.37 -6.07
N ASP A 90 -15.11 3.58 -6.63
CA ASP A 90 -15.93 3.90 -7.79
C ASP A 90 -15.14 4.12 -9.11
N GLU A 91 -14.02 3.42 -9.23
CA GLU A 91 -13.16 3.41 -10.42
C GLU A 91 -13.04 1.98 -10.97
N PRO A 92 -13.96 1.53 -11.84
CA PRO A 92 -14.03 0.12 -12.29
C PRO A 92 -12.73 -0.42 -12.89
N VAL A 93 -11.94 0.44 -13.54
CA VAL A 93 -10.63 0.05 -14.11
C VAL A 93 -9.65 -0.29 -12.98
N LEU A 94 -9.65 0.48 -11.89
CA LEU A 94 -8.75 0.22 -10.75
C LEU A 94 -9.20 -1.02 -9.98
N ASP A 95 -10.51 -1.27 -9.85
CA ASP A 95 -11.05 -2.49 -9.23
C ASP A 95 -10.64 -3.73 -10.02
N GLU A 96 -10.79 -3.70 -11.36
CA GLU A 96 -10.38 -4.81 -12.23
C GLU A 96 -8.87 -5.08 -12.13
N LEU A 97 -8.05 -4.02 -12.14
CA LEU A 97 -6.60 -4.14 -11.99
C LEU A 97 -6.19 -4.62 -10.59
N ALA A 98 -6.84 -4.16 -9.52
CA ALA A 98 -6.57 -4.59 -8.17
C ALA A 98 -6.92 -6.08 -7.97
N ASN A 99 -8.06 -6.52 -8.51
CA ASN A 99 -8.46 -7.92 -8.51
C ASN A 99 -7.47 -8.78 -9.31
N THR A 100 -7.06 -8.32 -10.48
CA THR A 100 -6.02 -8.98 -11.31
C THR A 100 -4.69 -9.07 -10.57
N PHE A 101 -4.26 -8.01 -9.89
CA PHE A 101 -3.05 -8.02 -9.07
C PHE A 101 -3.12 -9.08 -7.98
N GLY A 102 -4.27 -9.24 -7.31
CA GLY A 102 -4.56 -10.30 -6.37
C GLY A 102 -3.74 -10.23 -5.09
N ALA A 103 -3.56 -9.05 -4.51
CA ALA A 103 -3.10 -8.90 -3.13
C ALA A 103 -4.19 -9.37 -2.16
N PRO A 104 -3.85 -9.81 -0.92
CA PRO A 104 -4.84 -10.24 0.06
C PRO A 104 -5.91 -9.21 0.39
N PHE A 105 -5.56 -7.93 0.37
CA PHE A 105 -6.47 -6.82 0.65
C PHE A 105 -6.46 -5.78 -0.46
N VAL A 106 -7.64 -5.21 -0.71
CA VAL A 106 -7.82 -4.00 -1.50
C VAL A 106 -8.47 -2.95 -0.60
N LEU A 107 -7.79 -1.84 -0.36
CA LEU A 107 -8.27 -0.75 0.48
C LEU A 107 -8.74 0.42 -0.38
N TYR A 108 -9.99 0.77 -0.24
CA TYR A 108 -10.50 2.03 -0.76
C TYR A 108 -9.99 3.20 0.09
N SER A 109 -9.24 4.08 -0.51
CA SER A 109 -8.66 5.22 0.19
C SER A 109 -8.59 6.46 -0.69
N LYS A 110 -8.94 7.60 -0.09
CA LYS A 110 -8.85 8.90 -0.77
C LYS A 110 -7.41 9.21 -1.18
N ASN A 111 -7.27 9.90 -2.29
CA ASN A 111 -5.96 10.42 -2.71
C ASN A 111 -5.48 11.51 -1.75
N ILE A 112 -4.24 11.39 -1.29
CA ILE A 112 -3.60 12.41 -0.46
C ILE A 112 -3.12 13.53 -1.37
N ASN A 113 -3.44 14.77 -1.02
CA ASN A 113 -2.98 15.92 -1.80
C ASN A 113 -1.45 15.95 -1.91
N LYS A 114 -0.94 16.35 -3.09
CA LYS A 114 0.49 16.37 -3.43
C LYS A 114 1.19 15.00 -3.40
N SER A 115 0.45 13.88 -3.31
CA SER A 115 1.03 12.55 -3.51
C SER A 115 1.17 12.22 -4.99
N PHE A 116 2.05 11.26 -5.31
CA PHE A 116 2.22 10.75 -6.66
C PHE A 116 0.92 10.17 -7.22
N ARG A 117 0.23 9.35 -6.42
CA ARG A 117 -1.06 8.78 -6.79
C ARG A 117 -2.10 9.86 -7.13
N ASN A 118 -2.18 10.92 -6.33
CA ASN A 118 -3.09 12.04 -6.61
C ASN A 118 -2.73 12.79 -7.90
N ALA A 119 -1.45 12.97 -8.17
CA ALA A 119 -0.99 13.66 -9.38
C ALA A 119 -1.30 12.84 -10.65
N CYS A 120 -1.04 11.52 -10.62
CA CYS A 120 -1.39 10.62 -11.72
C CYS A 120 -2.91 10.54 -11.95
N TYR A 121 -3.70 10.42 -10.86
CA TYR A 121 -5.15 10.41 -10.93
C TYR A 121 -5.71 11.66 -11.63
N LYS A 122 -5.22 12.84 -11.29
CA LYS A 122 -5.65 14.12 -11.88
C LYS A 122 -5.44 14.21 -13.40
N ILE A 123 -4.47 13.49 -13.93
CA ILE A 123 -4.18 13.47 -15.37
C ILE A 123 -4.68 12.19 -16.07
N GLY A 124 -5.46 11.38 -15.35
CA GLY A 124 -6.11 10.18 -15.89
C GLY A 124 -5.18 9.00 -16.15
N VAL A 125 -4.02 8.92 -15.50
CA VAL A 125 -3.13 7.74 -15.56
C VAL A 125 -3.48 6.81 -14.41
N PRO A 126 -3.94 5.56 -14.69
CA PRO A 126 -4.26 4.58 -13.66
C PRO A 126 -3.03 4.23 -12.83
N ILE A 127 -3.20 4.15 -11.52
CA ILE A 127 -2.12 3.82 -10.61
C ILE A 127 -2.62 2.90 -9.50
N LEU A 128 -1.95 1.77 -9.32
CA LEU A 128 -2.11 0.89 -8.18
C LEU A 128 -1.03 1.20 -7.16
N LEU A 129 -1.42 1.53 -5.94
CA LEU A 129 -0.47 1.65 -4.83
C LEU A 129 -0.41 0.31 -4.10
N PHE A 130 0.70 -0.42 -4.24
CA PHE A 130 0.97 -1.60 -3.44
C PHE A 130 1.68 -1.20 -2.15
N GLU A 131 1.18 -1.67 -1.01
CA GLU A 131 1.86 -1.58 0.26
C GLU A 131 2.07 -2.96 0.86
N GLY A 132 3.25 -3.21 1.45
CA GLY A 132 3.54 -4.46 2.14
C GLY A 132 4.86 -4.46 2.88
N GLY A 133 4.94 -5.25 3.96
CA GLY A 133 6.14 -5.34 4.79
C GLY A 133 6.44 -4.06 5.57
N LYS A 134 7.68 -3.93 6.01
CA LYS A 134 8.19 -2.73 6.71
C LYS A 134 9.53 -2.27 6.13
N SER A 135 9.88 -1.03 6.40
CA SER A 135 11.21 -0.47 6.06
C SER A 135 12.34 -1.30 6.68
N PHE A 136 13.47 -1.37 5.99
CA PHE A 136 14.68 -2.12 6.41
C PHE A 136 14.47 -3.63 6.65
N SER A 137 13.41 -4.22 6.14
CA SER A 137 13.14 -5.65 6.27
C SER A 137 12.85 -6.25 4.90
N PHE A 138 13.36 -7.45 4.70
CA PHE A 138 13.07 -8.25 3.50
C PHE A 138 12.09 -9.36 3.90
N ASP A 139 10.86 -9.26 3.41
CA ASP A 139 9.86 -10.30 3.62
C ASP A 139 9.57 -11.03 2.30
N LYS A 140 9.81 -12.34 2.30
CA LYS A 140 9.65 -13.20 1.11
C LYS A 140 8.18 -13.26 0.63
N THR A 141 7.23 -13.26 1.55
CA THR A 141 5.79 -13.32 1.23
C THR A 141 5.34 -12.03 0.57
N VAL A 142 5.74 -10.90 1.13
CA VAL A 142 5.45 -9.57 0.59
C VAL A 142 6.06 -9.41 -0.79
N THR A 143 7.36 -9.72 -0.93
CA THR A 143 8.08 -9.63 -2.20
C THR A 143 7.43 -10.51 -3.27
N ASN A 144 7.13 -11.78 -2.95
CA ASN A 144 6.47 -12.68 -3.88
C ASN A 144 5.07 -12.21 -4.27
N THR A 145 4.33 -11.62 -3.34
CA THR A 145 2.99 -11.05 -3.64
C THR A 145 3.11 -9.90 -4.62
N GLY A 146 4.03 -8.97 -4.38
CA GLY A 146 4.28 -7.83 -5.27
C GLY A 146 4.72 -8.26 -6.67
N VAL A 147 5.72 -9.13 -6.76
CA VAL A 147 6.25 -9.63 -8.06
C VAL A 147 5.19 -10.42 -8.83
N ASN A 148 4.47 -11.33 -8.17
CA ASN A 148 3.42 -12.11 -8.83
C ASN A 148 2.22 -11.24 -9.23
N GLY A 149 1.90 -10.22 -8.44
CA GLY A 149 0.89 -9.22 -8.81
C GLY A 149 1.27 -8.47 -10.09
N ALA A 150 2.50 -7.97 -10.17
CA ALA A 150 2.99 -7.33 -11.40
C ALA A 150 2.96 -8.28 -12.61
N LYS A 151 3.40 -9.54 -12.44
CA LYS A 151 3.32 -10.54 -13.51
C LYS A 151 1.88 -10.78 -13.99
N ARG A 152 0.90 -10.82 -13.09
CA ARG A 152 -0.50 -10.97 -13.45
C ARG A 152 -1.02 -9.77 -14.24
N ILE A 153 -0.66 -8.55 -13.84
CA ILE A 153 -0.99 -7.33 -14.59
C ILE A 153 -0.37 -7.35 -15.98
N LEU A 154 0.93 -7.66 -16.08
CA LEU A 154 1.60 -7.76 -17.38
C LEU A 154 0.98 -8.83 -18.29
N HIS A 155 0.58 -9.97 -17.73
CA HIS A 155 -0.12 -11.02 -18.46
C HIS A 155 -1.51 -10.57 -18.94
N TYR A 156 -2.27 -9.92 -18.04
CA TYR A 156 -3.59 -9.36 -18.36
C TYR A 156 -3.53 -8.33 -19.49
N LEU A 157 -2.47 -7.52 -19.53
CA LEU A 157 -2.22 -6.52 -20.58
C LEU A 157 -1.57 -7.10 -21.85
N GLU A 158 -1.38 -8.42 -21.92
CA GLU A 158 -0.73 -9.11 -23.05
C GLU A 158 0.73 -8.66 -23.30
N MET A 159 1.39 -8.13 -22.24
CA MET A 159 2.78 -7.66 -22.31
C MET A 159 3.81 -8.73 -21.91
N LEU A 160 3.35 -9.86 -21.37
CA LEU A 160 4.22 -10.92 -20.89
C LEU A 160 4.30 -12.07 -21.90
N ASN A 161 5.52 -12.46 -22.26
CA ASN A 161 5.75 -13.60 -23.16
C ASN A 161 5.23 -14.90 -22.54
N SER A 162 4.68 -15.80 -23.35
CA SER A 162 4.11 -17.11 -22.95
C SER A 162 5.08 -18.03 -22.20
N LYS A 163 6.39 -17.81 -22.30
CA LYS A 163 7.42 -18.52 -21.52
C LYS A 163 7.34 -18.27 -20.02
N PHE A 164 6.75 -17.14 -19.60
CA PHE A 164 6.62 -16.80 -18.20
C PHE A 164 5.38 -17.43 -17.59
N LYS A 165 5.58 -18.28 -16.59
CA LYS A 165 4.48 -18.84 -15.79
C LYS A 165 3.90 -17.76 -14.86
N VAL A 166 2.58 -17.57 -14.93
CA VAL A 166 1.84 -16.64 -14.08
C VAL A 166 0.92 -17.44 -13.15
N SER A 167 1.12 -17.31 -11.85
CA SER A 167 0.29 -17.98 -10.85
C SER A 167 -1.01 -17.22 -10.62
N LYS A 168 -2.13 -17.93 -10.49
CA LYS A 168 -3.39 -17.33 -10.04
C LYS A 168 -3.28 -16.86 -8.58
N PRO A 169 -4.07 -15.86 -8.15
CA PRO A 169 -4.19 -15.53 -6.73
C PRO A 169 -4.67 -16.75 -5.93
N LYS A 170 -4.14 -16.94 -4.73
CA LYS A 170 -4.55 -18.06 -3.86
C LYS A 170 -5.97 -17.91 -3.33
N LYS A 171 -6.42 -16.67 -3.14
CA LYS A 171 -7.75 -16.30 -2.64
C LYS A 171 -8.20 -15.02 -3.33
N GLN A 172 -9.49 -14.76 -3.33
CA GLN A 172 -10.02 -13.45 -3.72
C GLN A 172 -9.57 -12.39 -2.70
N PRO A 173 -9.27 -11.18 -3.14
CA PRO A 173 -8.99 -10.06 -2.25
C PRO A 173 -10.16 -9.75 -1.32
N VAL A 174 -9.84 -9.35 -0.10
CA VAL A 174 -10.81 -8.76 0.83
C VAL A 174 -10.84 -7.26 0.56
N TYR A 175 -12.00 -6.75 0.15
CA TYR A 175 -12.19 -5.32 -0.07
C TYR A 175 -12.55 -4.62 1.24
N VAL A 176 -11.85 -3.55 1.56
CA VAL A 176 -11.98 -2.79 2.81
C VAL A 176 -12.38 -1.35 2.48
N SER A 177 -13.58 -0.96 2.89
CA SER A 177 -14.08 0.41 2.71
C SER A 177 -13.72 1.33 3.85
N ASN A 178 -13.57 0.80 5.05
CA ASN A 178 -13.22 1.59 6.22
C ASN A 178 -12.29 0.83 7.17
N SER A 179 -11.41 1.57 7.84
CA SER A 179 -10.41 1.01 8.73
C SER A 179 -10.06 1.95 9.86
N LYS A 180 -9.63 1.39 10.99
CA LYS A 180 -9.29 2.15 12.20
C LYS A 180 -7.94 1.72 12.78
N TRP A 181 -7.22 2.67 13.33
CA TRP A 181 -6.06 2.43 14.15
C TRP A 181 -6.46 2.21 15.60
N ILE A 182 -6.05 1.08 16.18
CA ILE A 182 -6.04 0.86 17.61
C ILE A 182 -4.79 1.56 18.16
N ARG A 183 -4.96 2.31 19.24
CA ARG A 183 -3.88 3.10 19.83
C ARG A 183 -3.52 2.62 21.23
N ALA A 184 -2.24 2.73 21.58
CA ALA A 184 -1.72 2.43 22.90
C ALA A 184 -2.39 3.35 23.96
N LYS A 185 -2.99 2.75 24.98
CA LYS A 185 -3.57 3.48 26.12
C LYS A 185 -2.54 3.85 27.19
N TYR A 186 -1.41 3.17 27.17
CA TYR A 186 -0.29 3.34 28.09
C TYR A 186 1.02 3.40 27.30
N SER A 187 2.05 4.03 27.89
CA SER A 187 3.43 3.93 27.41
C SER A 187 4.09 2.71 28.04
N GLY A 188 4.94 2.01 27.29
CA GLY A 188 5.67 0.84 27.78
C GLY A 188 6.15 -0.07 26.67
N MET A 189 6.54 -1.28 27.03
CA MET A 189 6.97 -2.32 26.10
C MET A 189 5.74 -3.04 25.53
N PHE A 190 5.53 -2.90 24.24
CA PHE A 190 4.39 -3.50 23.54
C PHE A 190 4.76 -4.84 22.91
N LYS A 191 3.92 -5.84 23.13
CA LYS A 191 4.01 -7.13 22.46
C LYS A 191 2.64 -7.52 21.91
N THR A 192 2.55 -7.67 20.59
CA THR A 192 1.35 -8.21 19.95
C THR A 192 1.23 -9.73 20.18
N THR A 193 -0.01 -10.21 20.31
CA THR A 193 -0.35 -11.65 20.36
C THR A 193 -1.05 -12.14 19.11
N VAL A 194 -1.30 -11.23 18.15
CA VAL A 194 -2.00 -11.55 16.89
C VAL A 194 -1.11 -11.23 15.70
N SER A 195 -1.27 -12.01 14.66
CA SER A 195 -0.55 -11.83 13.39
C SER A 195 -1.35 -10.99 12.40
N ILE A 196 -0.68 -10.41 11.41
CA ILE A 196 -1.36 -9.83 10.24
C ILE A 196 -2.21 -10.90 9.52
N ASN A 197 -3.21 -10.46 8.78
CA ASN A 197 -4.19 -11.31 8.07
C ASN A 197 -5.10 -12.13 9.00
N THR A 198 -5.07 -11.91 10.32
CA THR A 198 -5.97 -12.55 11.28
C THR A 198 -7.23 -11.72 11.43
N PHE A 199 -8.39 -12.35 11.45
CA PHE A 199 -9.65 -11.74 11.85
C PHE A 199 -9.74 -11.76 13.38
N ILE A 200 -9.95 -10.59 13.99
CA ILE A 200 -10.15 -10.42 15.42
C ILE A 200 -11.57 -9.96 15.70
N LYS A 201 -12.08 -10.30 16.88
CA LYS A 201 -13.39 -9.84 17.37
C LYS A 201 -13.19 -8.73 18.40
N LYS A 202 -14.12 -7.79 18.45
CA LYS A 202 -14.15 -6.77 19.50
C LYS A 202 -14.10 -7.44 20.88
N GLY A 203 -13.16 -7.00 21.72
CA GLY A 203 -12.90 -7.55 23.05
C GLY A 203 -11.76 -8.56 23.12
N ASP A 204 -11.33 -9.15 21.99
CA ASP A 204 -10.19 -10.08 21.96
C ASP A 204 -8.92 -9.41 22.50
N ILE A 205 -8.10 -10.16 23.23
CA ILE A 205 -6.77 -9.71 23.64
C ILE A 205 -5.84 -9.80 22.44
N ILE A 206 -5.32 -8.64 22.01
CA ILE A 206 -4.49 -8.49 20.82
C ILE A 206 -3.03 -8.18 21.13
N GLY A 207 -2.71 -8.03 22.41
CA GLY A 207 -1.37 -7.76 22.89
C GLY A 207 -1.35 -7.32 24.33
N ASN A 208 -0.18 -6.95 24.80
CA ASN A 208 -0.01 -6.37 26.12
C ASN A 208 1.06 -5.28 26.12
N ILE A 209 0.96 -4.36 27.08
CA ILE A 209 1.93 -3.30 27.35
C ILE A 209 2.42 -3.48 28.78
N THR A 210 3.73 -3.61 28.95
CA THR A 210 4.39 -3.81 30.24
C THR A 210 5.44 -2.74 30.49
N ASP A 211 5.87 -2.58 31.73
CA ASP A 211 7.09 -1.88 32.06
C ASP A 211 8.32 -2.84 32.04
N PRO A 212 9.56 -2.32 31.99
CA PRO A 212 10.75 -3.15 31.97
C PRO A 212 10.97 -3.99 33.24
N PHE A 213 10.29 -3.64 34.33
CA PHE A 213 10.46 -4.28 35.65
C PHE A 213 9.31 -5.23 36.00
N GLY A 214 8.31 -5.37 35.11
CA GLY A 214 7.13 -6.22 35.35
C GLY A 214 6.18 -5.72 36.43
N LYS A 215 6.27 -4.44 36.81
CA LYS A 215 5.42 -3.83 37.82
C LYS A 215 3.98 -3.63 37.36
N PHE A 216 3.77 -3.52 36.05
CA PHE A 216 2.44 -3.53 35.45
C PHE A 216 2.39 -4.36 34.16
N ASN A 217 1.21 -4.86 33.87
CA ASN A 217 0.91 -5.56 32.62
C ASN A 217 -0.53 -5.21 32.21
N HIS A 218 -0.67 -4.41 31.15
CA HIS A 218 -1.96 -4.00 30.63
C HIS A 218 -2.28 -4.74 29.33
N PHE A 219 -3.33 -5.56 29.36
CA PHE A 219 -3.84 -6.20 28.16
C PHE A 219 -4.47 -5.17 27.21
N VAL A 220 -4.08 -5.23 25.95
CA VAL A 220 -4.69 -4.46 24.88
C VAL A 220 -5.81 -5.29 24.28
N LYS A 221 -7.03 -4.74 24.32
CA LYS A 221 -8.22 -5.37 23.74
C LYS A 221 -8.58 -4.72 22.41
N ALA A 222 -9.06 -5.53 21.48
CA ALA A 222 -9.59 -5.06 20.21
C ALA A 222 -10.80 -4.17 20.41
N GLU A 223 -10.77 -2.97 19.87
CA GLU A 223 -11.89 -2.01 19.93
C GLU A 223 -12.94 -2.29 18.85
N TYR A 224 -12.53 -3.00 17.79
CA TYR A 224 -13.34 -3.33 16.62
C TYR A 224 -13.14 -4.79 16.24
N SER A 225 -14.14 -5.38 15.56
CA SER A 225 -13.96 -6.65 14.84
C SER A 225 -13.47 -6.36 13.42
N GLY A 226 -12.56 -7.19 12.88
CA GLY A 226 -12.07 -7.05 11.53
C GLY A 226 -10.72 -7.72 11.29
N TYR A 227 -10.19 -7.57 10.08
CA TYR A 227 -8.87 -8.10 9.73
C TYR A 227 -7.75 -7.15 10.17
N VAL A 228 -6.74 -7.71 10.81
CA VAL A 228 -5.50 -6.99 11.14
C VAL A 228 -4.63 -6.94 9.88
N PHE A 229 -4.39 -5.76 9.33
CA PHE A 229 -3.56 -5.61 8.13
C PHE A 229 -2.33 -4.70 8.34
N SER A 230 -2.14 -4.15 9.56
CA SER A 230 -0.87 -3.54 9.94
C SER A 230 -0.65 -3.65 11.45
N VAL A 231 0.58 -3.93 11.84
CA VAL A 231 1.02 -4.00 13.23
C VAL A 231 2.28 -3.14 13.40
N ASN A 232 2.35 -2.44 14.53
CA ASN A 232 3.58 -1.76 14.94
C ASN A 232 4.47 -2.78 15.67
N ASP A 233 5.65 -3.04 15.10
CA ASP A 233 6.67 -3.95 15.67
C ASP A 233 7.64 -3.22 16.62
N ALA A 234 7.49 -1.92 16.84
CA ALA A 234 8.34 -1.20 17.80
C ALA A 234 8.17 -1.82 19.20
N PRO A 235 9.27 -2.20 19.87
CA PRO A 235 9.19 -2.81 21.20
C PRO A 235 8.76 -1.80 22.26
N ILE A 236 8.92 -0.50 22.01
CA ILE A 236 8.51 0.58 22.92
C ILE A 236 7.44 1.42 22.21
N VAL A 237 6.35 1.66 22.91
CA VAL A 237 5.25 2.53 22.46
C VAL A 237 4.94 3.60 23.51
N TYR A 238 4.48 4.75 23.03
CA TYR A 238 3.96 5.82 23.88
C TYR A 238 2.43 5.84 23.83
N LYS A 239 1.84 6.34 24.89
CA LYS A 239 0.37 6.56 24.92
C LYS A 239 -0.05 7.38 23.71
N GLY A 240 -1.01 6.86 22.94
CA GLY A 240 -1.50 7.47 21.69
C GLY A 240 -0.87 6.92 20.43
N ASP A 241 0.24 6.18 20.51
CA ASP A 241 0.85 5.56 19.34
C ASP A 241 -0.11 4.58 18.66
N ALA A 242 -0.09 4.59 17.33
CA ALA A 242 -0.82 3.63 16.52
C ALA A 242 -0.12 2.27 16.55
N ILE A 243 -0.75 1.27 17.16
CA ILE A 243 -0.17 -0.07 17.38
C ILE A 243 -0.71 -1.13 16.43
N MET A 244 -1.94 -0.97 15.95
CA MET A 244 -2.56 -1.95 15.05
C MET A 244 -3.58 -1.28 14.15
N HIS A 245 -3.63 -1.67 12.87
CA HIS A 245 -4.62 -1.19 11.90
C HIS A 245 -5.57 -2.32 11.53
N VAL A 246 -6.86 -2.07 11.66
CA VAL A 246 -7.91 -3.09 11.53
C VAL A 246 -8.97 -2.61 10.54
N SER A 247 -9.42 -3.49 9.63
CA SER A 247 -10.61 -3.25 8.82
C SER A 247 -11.84 -3.24 9.72
N ILE A 248 -12.75 -2.32 9.49
CA ILE A 248 -14.00 -2.27 10.26
C ILE A 248 -15.24 -2.40 9.39
N GLU A 249 -15.11 -2.13 8.10
CA GLU A 249 -16.16 -2.32 7.09
C GLU A 249 -15.54 -3.00 5.87
N LEU A 250 -16.18 -4.06 5.42
CA LEU A 250 -15.81 -4.82 4.23
C LEU A 250 -16.84 -4.54 3.14
N GLU A 251 -16.43 -4.62 1.89
CA GLU A 251 -17.34 -4.63 0.74
C GLU A 251 -17.57 -6.08 0.31
N ASP A 252 -18.81 -6.41 -0.06
CA ASP A 252 -19.21 -7.74 -0.57
C ASP A 252 -18.73 -7.99 -2.02
#